data_08954c9c2ca68d5d192fa2feccc2a7b2
#
_entry.id   08954c9c2ca68d5d192fa2feccc2a7b2
#
_cell.length_a   1.000
_cell.length_b   1.000
_cell.length_c   1.000
_cell.angle_alpha   90.00
_cell.angle_beta   90.00
_cell.angle_gamma   90.00
#
_symmetry.space_group_name_H-M   'P 1'
#
loop_
_entity.id
_entity.type
_entity.pdbx_description
1 polymer ?
#
loop_
_entity_poly.entity_id
_entity_poly.type
_entity_poly.pdbx_seq_one_letter_code
_entity_poly.pdbx_strand_id
1 'polypeptide(L)'
;MLSTQTTLGEAGWFSDLETFNASTSFDIRISLGDFVGNHSGQQVDAWEESIPIFKSLAQHLLNSKPHADSYSILLEYRLPS
;
A
#
# COMPACT_ATOMS: atom_id res chain seq x y z
N MET A 1 -10.95 12.33 17.20
CA MET A 1 -11.16 12.01 16.68
C MET A 1 -11.34 11.17 15.89
N LEU A 2 -11.26 11.15 15.54
CA LEU A 2 -11.46 10.45 15.11
C LEU A 2 -12.26 9.52 14.46
N SER A 3 -12.97 9.40 14.36
CA SER A 3 -14.00 8.44 14.04
C SER A 3 -14.43 8.46 12.61
N THR A 4 -13.97 9.42 11.86
CA THR A 4 -14.22 9.50 10.43
C THR A 4 -13.59 8.33 9.68
N GLN A 5 -12.60 7.70 10.26
CA GLN A 5 -11.91 6.59 9.59
C GLN A 5 -12.83 5.39 9.41
N THR A 6 -13.75 5.18 10.33
CA THR A 6 -14.63 4.02 10.26
C THR A 6 -15.61 4.12 9.10
N THR A 7 -15.95 5.33 8.69
CA THR A 7 -16.89 5.52 7.58
C THR A 7 -16.20 5.46 6.22
N LEU A 8 -14.88 5.64 6.19
CA LEU A 8 -14.12 5.68 4.93
C LEU A 8 -13.55 4.33 4.53
N GLY A 9 -13.61 3.35 5.43
CA GLY A 9 -13.01 2.06 5.16
C GLY A 9 -11.59 1.98 5.68
N GLU A 10 -10.92 0.90 5.37
CA GLU A 10 -9.58 0.62 5.85
C GLU A 10 -8.70 0.10 4.73
N ALA A 11 -7.41 0.24 4.89
CA ALA A 11 -6.44 -0.26 3.92
C ALA A 11 -5.34 -1.02 4.62
N GLY A 12 -4.80 -2.03 3.93
CA GLY A 12 -3.66 -2.78 4.45
C GLY A 12 -2.39 -1.95 4.43
N TRP A 13 -2.29 -1.06 3.47
CA TRP A 13 -1.18 -0.12 3.38
C TRP A 13 -1.68 1.19 2.81
N PHE A 14 -1.31 2.28 3.44
CA PHE A 14 -1.61 3.61 2.93
C PHE A 14 -0.48 4.55 3.34
N SER A 15 0.15 5.15 2.36
CA SER A 15 1.23 6.10 2.63
C SER A 15 1.44 6.97 1.39
N ASP A 16 2.27 8.02 1.53
CA ASP A 16 2.73 8.73 0.36
C ASP A 16 3.72 7.87 -0.42
N LEU A 17 4.03 8.29 -1.64
CA LEU A 17 4.91 7.50 -2.51
C LEU A 17 6.32 7.40 -1.95
N GLU A 18 6.79 8.45 -1.31
CA GLU A 18 8.15 8.47 -0.78
C GLU A 18 8.30 7.44 0.33
N THR A 19 7.36 7.41 1.27
CA THR A 19 7.36 6.42 2.35
C THR A 19 7.25 5.01 1.81
N PHE A 20 6.36 4.82 0.83
CA PHE A 20 6.19 3.50 0.22
C PHE A 20 7.49 3.04 -0.43
N ASN A 21 8.14 3.93 -1.15
CA ASN A 21 9.38 3.57 -1.86
C ASN A 21 10.53 3.31 -0.91
N ALA A 22 10.53 3.96 0.26
CA ALA A 22 11.56 3.77 1.27
C ALA A 22 11.34 2.51 2.10
N SER A 23 10.10 2.01 2.15
CA SER A 23 9.78 0.79 2.91
C SER A 23 10.24 -0.44 2.16
N THR A 24 10.60 -1.50 2.89
CA THR A 24 10.99 -2.74 2.24
C THR A 24 9.75 -3.49 1.77
N SER A 25 9.93 -4.31 0.73
CA SER A 25 8.83 -5.16 0.27
C SER A 25 8.36 -6.10 1.38
N PHE A 26 9.29 -6.54 2.22
CA PHE A 26 8.97 -7.41 3.33
C PHE A 26 8.02 -6.72 4.32
N ASP A 27 8.34 -5.48 4.69
CA ASP A 27 7.50 -4.71 5.62
C ASP A 27 6.11 -4.47 5.06
N ILE A 28 6.03 -4.15 3.77
CA ILE A 28 4.76 -3.93 3.12
C ILE A 28 3.94 -5.22 3.12
N ARG A 29 4.58 -6.33 2.80
CA ARG A 29 3.92 -7.63 2.77
C ARG A 29 3.39 -8.03 4.15
N ILE A 30 4.18 -7.77 5.20
CA ILE A 30 3.75 -8.07 6.56
C ILE A 30 2.52 -7.24 6.92
N SER A 31 2.53 -5.95 6.57
CA SER A 31 1.38 -5.09 6.83
C SER A 31 0.12 -5.60 6.13
N LEU A 32 0.25 -6.00 4.86
CA LEU A 32 -0.88 -6.54 4.12
C LEU A 32 -1.38 -7.84 4.73
N GLY A 33 -0.46 -8.71 5.14
CA GLY A 33 -0.82 -9.97 5.77
C GLY A 33 -1.57 -9.77 7.07
N ASP A 34 -1.09 -8.86 7.90
CA ASP A 34 -1.74 -8.55 9.17
C ASP A 34 -3.15 -8.00 8.94
N PHE A 35 -3.29 -7.14 7.94
CA PHE A 35 -4.58 -6.53 7.65
C PHE A 35 -5.58 -7.56 7.13
N VAL A 36 -5.16 -8.40 6.20
CA VAL A 36 -6.05 -9.40 5.62
C VAL A 36 -6.34 -10.52 6.61
N GLY A 37 -5.35 -10.85 7.43
CA GLY A 37 -5.47 -11.91 8.42
C GLY A 37 -5.32 -13.27 7.80
N ASN A 38 -6.43 -13.84 7.33
CA ASN A 38 -6.43 -15.17 6.73
C ASN A 38 -6.21 -15.06 5.23
N HIS A 39 -4.99 -15.34 4.78
CA HIS A 39 -4.63 -15.19 3.38
C HIS A 39 -4.02 -16.49 2.85
N SER A 40 -4.15 -16.70 1.53
CA SER A 40 -3.63 -17.88 0.87
C SER A 40 -2.21 -17.64 0.37
N GLY A 41 -1.53 -18.76 0.03
CA GLY A 41 -0.23 -18.65 -0.60
C GLY A 41 -0.27 -17.91 -1.93
N GLN A 42 -1.36 -18.05 -2.68
CA GLN A 42 -1.51 -17.34 -3.94
C GLN A 42 -1.57 -15.83 -3.72
N GLN A 43 -2.20 -15.41 -2.64
CA GLN A 43 -2.29 -13.99 -2.32
C GLN A 43 -0.92 -13.43 -1.95
N VAL A 44 -0.14 -14.19 -1.18
CA VAL A 44 1.22 -13.78 -0.85
C VAL A 44 2.07 -13.67 -2.11
N ASP A 45 1.96 -14.64 -3.01
CA ASP A 45 2.70 -14.61 -4.27
C ASP A 45 2.33 -13.39 -5.10
N ALA A 46 1.04 -13.06 -5.14
CA ALA A 46 0.58 -11.89 -5.87
C ALA A 46 1.19 -10.60 -5.29
N TRP A 47 1.27 -10.51 -3.98
CA TRP A 47 1.90 -9.35 -3.35
C TRP A 47 3.38 -9.27 -3.68
N GLU A 48 4.08 -10.41 -3.64
CA GLU A 48 5.51 -10.44 -3.93
C GLU A 48 5.82 -10.04 -5.37
N GLU A 49 4.90 -10.33 -6.28
CA GLU A 49 5.06 -9.91 -7.67
C GLU A 49 4.66 -8.45 -7.87
N SER A 50 3.62 -8.00 -7.18
CA SER A 50 3.03 -6.68 -7.40
C SER A 50 3.81 -5.55 -6.73
N ILE A 51 4.31 -5.80 -5.52
CA ILE A 51 4.98 -4.75 -4.75
C ILE A 51 6.18 -4.16 -5.49
N PRO A 52 7.07 -4.98 -6.09
CA PRO A 52 8.18 -4.40 -6.86
C PRO A 52 7.72 -3.56 -8.05
N ILE A 53 6.62 -3.97 -8.69
CA ILE A 53 6.07 -3.21 -9.81
C ILE A 53 5.57 -1.86 -9.32
N PHE A 54 4.84 -1.84 -8.21
CA PHE A 54 4.35 -0.60 -7.64
C PHE A 54 5.49 0.30 -7.19
N LYS A 55 6.56 -0.28 -6.65
CA LYS A 55 7.73 0.50 -6.26
C LYS A 55 8.39 1.15 -7.47
N SER A 56 8.47 0.43 -8.59
CA SER A 56 9.02 0.98 -9.82
C SER A 56 8.18 2.15 -10.31
N LEU A 57 6.86 1.99 -10.27
CA LEU A 57 5.96 3.06 -10.68
C LEU A 57 6.07 4.27 -9.75
N ALA A 58 6.16 4.03 -8.44
CA ALA A 58 6.31 5.10 -7.47
C ALA A 58 7.60 5.87 -7.71
N GLN A 59 8.68 5.16 -7.97
CA GLN A 59 9.97 5.79 -8.25
C GLN A 59 9.90 6.62 -9.52
N HIS A 60 9.26 6.08 -10.55
CA HIS A 60 9.09 6.80 -11.81
C HIS A 60 8.30 8.10 -11.60
N LEU A 61 7.22 8.03 -10.85
CA LEU A 61 6.41 9.22 -10.57
C LEU A 61 7.18 10.24 -9.76
N LEU A 62 7.92 9.79 -8.75
CA LEU A 62 8.72 10.70 -7.92
C LEU A 62 9.78 11.42 -8.75
N ASN A 63 10.33 10.74 -9.76
CA ASN A 63 11.35 11.34 -10.61
C ASN A 63 10.79 12.22 -11.71
N SER A 64 9.54 11.96 -12.12
CA SER A 64 8.99 12.59 -13.34
C SER A 64 7.99 13.70 -13.06
N LYS A 65 7.35 13.70 -11.89
CA LYS A 65 6.28 14.65 -11.60
C LYS A 65 6.70 15.59 -10.48
N PRO A 66 6.55 16.91 -10.68
CA PRO A 66 6.99 17.87 -9.67
C PRO A 66 6.21 17.82 -8.35
N HIS A 67 5.00 17.29 -8.37
CA HIS A 67 4.17 17.22 -7.16
C HIS A 67 3.85 15.79 -6.75
N ALA A 68 4.72 14.84 -7.13
CA ALA A 68 4.48 13.44 -6.81
C ALA A 68 4.54 13.16 -5.31
N ASP A 69 5.19 14.02 -4.55
CA ASP A 69 5.24 13.87 -3.09
C ASP A 69 3.87 14.03 -2.44
N SER A 70 2.91 14.62 -3.15
CA SER A 70 1.55 14.75 -2.64
C SER A 70 0.67 13.54 -3.00
N TYR A 71 1.18 12.62 -3.80
CA TYR A 71 0.45 11.42 -4.18
C TYR A 71 0.57 10.37 -3.10
N SER A 72 -0.44 9.53 -2.99
CA SER A 72 -0.46 8.44 -2.02
C SER A 72 -0.73 7.13 -2.71
N ILE A 73 -0.35 6.03 -2.04
CA ILE A 73 -0.64 4.69 -2.52
C ILE A 73 -1.47 3.97 -1.48
N LEU A 74 -2.43 3.18 -1.96
CA LEU A 74 -3.34 2.46 -1.10
C LEU A 74 -3.47 1.04 -1.62
N LEU A 75 -3.23 0.06 -0.75
CA LEU A 75 -3.26 -1.35 -1.12
C LEU A 75 -4.22 -2.11 -0.22
N GLU A 76 -4.92 -3.09 -0.79
CA GLU A 76 -5.85 -3.95 -0.07
C GLU A 76 -6.90 -3.14 0.68
N TYR A 77 -7.61 -2.31 -0.06
CA TYR A 77 -8.63 -1.47 0.52
C TYR A 77 -9.88 -2.29 0.85
N ARG A 78 -10.42 -2.06 2.04
CA ARG A 78 -11.64 -2.72 2.50
C ARG A 78 -12.72 -1.67 2.72
N LEU A 79 -13.84 -1.84 2.04
CA LEU A 79 -14.97 -0.94 2.22
C LEU A 79 -15.62 -1.17 3.59
N PRO A 80 -16.19 -0.14 4.19
CA PRO A 80 -16.94 -0.31 5.43
C PRO A 80 -18.19 -1.15 5.15
N SER A 81 -18.56 -2.00 6.10
CA SER A 81 -19.74 -2.85 5.92
C SER A 81 -20.92 -2.35 6.75
#